data_461f212bf497e12766a88b095f1bc559
#
_entry.id   461f212bf497e12766a88b095f1bc559
#
_cell.length_a   1.000
_cell.length_b   1.000
_cell.length_c   1.000
_cell.angle_alpha   90.00
_cell.angle_beta   90.00
_cell.angle_gamma   90.00
#
_symmetry.space_group_name_H-M   'P 1'
#
loop_
_entity.id
_entity.type
_entity.pdbx_description
1 polymer ?
#
loop_
_entity_poly.entity_id
_entity_poly.type
_entity_poly.pdbx_seq_one_letter_code
_entity_poly.pdbx_strand_id
1 'polypeptide(L)'
;MFRFHLAHRAVALCLVALAAAPSLAADATCAPPTPDAAWPASSPVEAGFDARALCAALEAAVAAPVALHAVVVERRGRLVAESYRTGPDRPIDVLYGLGNPLAADVVFDASALHDVRSISKSVVGLLVGNAVREGKIAGLSAPALDSFPELADLRGDGRDLITIEHLLTMSSGLEWREWDAGPLTSDETRLFWKRDQIRFAFDRPLAHEPGSSFGYNSSSTTTLAEILVRATGKPLPELAATQIFEPLGIETWEWATDFRDRPLAFAGLRLRPRDLVKLGRLLLQGGRFGDRQVVPAEWVAASLRPHVSTAAAFGPDPPPFAPRGYGYQWWNGTLPWRGREVAWSAGFGNGGQRVYVVPELDLTVVTAAGDYGEMEINRVVGRLFAAIVAAVVE
;
A
#
# COMPACT_ATOMS: atom_id res chain seq x y z
N MET A 1 82.47 39.08 7.26
CA MET A 1 82.29 38.15 8.40
C MET A 1 80.92 38.31 8.95
N PHE A 2 79.99 37.54 8.51
CA PHE A 2 78.61 37.50 9.05
C PHE A 2 78.23 36.03 9.34
N ARG A 3 78.00 35.74 10.63
CA ARG A 3 77.54 34.42 11.09
C ARG A 3 75.99 34.37 11.03
N PHE A 4 75.44 33.43 10.28
CA PHE A 4 74.04 33.11 10.32
C PHE A 4 73.77 32.04 11.37
N HIS A 5 72.89 32.33 12.32
CA HIS A 5 72.32 31.35 13.26
C HIS A 5 71.12 30.63 12.66
N LEU A 6 71.16 29.33 12.48
CA LEU A 6 70.01 28.49 12.15
C LEU A 6 69.27 28.15 13.44
N ALA A 7 68.04 28.58 13.52
CA ALA A 7 67.09 28.16 14.54
C ALA A 7 66.27 26.97 14.03
N HIS A 8 66.46 25.80 14.72
CA HIS A 8 65.62 24.61 14.44
C HIS A 8 64.27 24.77 15.14
N ARG A 9 63.20 24.85 14.37
CA ARG A 9 61.83 24.70 14.88
C ARG A 9 61.39 23.25 14.77
N ALA A 10 61.19 22.60 15.91
CA ALA A 10 60.58 21.30 16.00
C ALA A 10 59.07 21.44 15.76
N VAL A 11 58.55 20.75 14.73
CA VAL A 11 57.11 20.61 14.47
C VAL A 11 56.63 19.38 15.22
N ALA A 12 55.82 19.60 16.25
CA ALA A 12 55.13 18.52 16.94
C ALA A 12 53.89 18.08 16.11
N LEU A 13 53.94 16.87 15.59
CA LEU A 13 52.78 16.24 14.93
C LEU A 13 51.83 15.72 16.02
N CYS A 14 50.70 16.40 16.23
CA CYS A 14 49.57 15.85 17.00
C CYS A 14 48.82 14.83 16.13
N LEU A 15 49.03 13.54 16.41
CA LEU A 15 48.15 12.47 15.92
C LEU A 15 46.83 12.52 16.68
N VAL A 16 45.82 13.05 16.03
CA VAL A 16 44.42 12.91 16.47
C VAL A 16 43.96 11.51 16.10
N ALA A 17 43.91 10.61 17.08
CA ALA A 17 43.22 9.32 16.91
C ALA A 17 41.72 9.57 16.80
N LEU A 18 41.18 9.47 15.58
CA LEU A 18 39.74 9.34 15.39
C LEU A 18 39.31 7.98 15.98
N ALA A 19 38.75 8.01 17.17
CA ALA A 19 38.01 6.88 17.70
C ALA A 19 36.74 6.73 16.82
N ALA A 20 36.70 5.66 16.05
CA ALA A 20 35.45 5.28 15.36
C ALA A 20 34.40 5.02 16.44
N ALA A 21 33.36 5.86 16.47
CA ALA A 21 32.19 5.62 17.31
C ALA A 21 31.59 4.27 16.87
N PRO A 22 31.20 3.39 17.81
CA PRO A 22 30.53 2.16 17.44
C PRO A 22 29.21 2.51 16.75
N SER A 23 29.00 1.92 15.60
CA SER A 23 27.72 2.00 14.87
C SER A 23 26.63 1.40 15.75
N LEU A 24 25.83 2.25 16.39
CA LEU A 24 24.66 1.88 17.20
C LEU A 24 23.47 1.39 16.36
N ALA A 25 23.66 1.14 15.05
CA ALA A 25 22.56 0.84 14.13
C ALA A 25 22.25 -0.67 13.98
N ALA A 26 23.09 -1.59 14.48
CA ALA A 26 22.93 -3.02 14.19
C ALA A 26 21.97 -3.76 15.15
N ASP A 27 21.76 -3.28 16.36
CA ASP A 27 20.95 -3.98 17.37
C ASP A 27 19.46 -3.58 17.34
N ALA A 28 19.08 -2.51 16.67
CA ALA A 28 17.73 -1.95 16.74
C ALA A 28 16.69 -2.70 15.87
N THR A 29 17.09 -3.42 14.84
CA THR A 29 16.18 -4.04 13.88
C THR A 29 15.47 -5.29 14.40
N CYS A 30 16.02 -5.92 15.42
CA CYS A 30 15.49 -7.14 16.02
C CYS A 30 15.08 -7.03 17.49
N ALA A 31 15.23 -5.87 18.10
CA ALA A 31 14.64 -5.61 19.40
C ALA A 31 13.09 -5.65 19.28
N PRO A 32 12.41 -6.18 20.30
CA PRO A 32 10.95 -6.11 20.32
C PRO A 32 10.49 -4.66 20.20
N PRO A 33 9.43 -4.40 19.44
CA PRO A 33 8.86 -3.05 19.32
C PRO A 33 8.45 -2.48 20.67
N THR A 34 8.44 -1.16 20.80
CA THR A 34 7.89 -0.51 21.99
C THR A 34 6.37 -0.69 21.97
N PRO A 35 5.77 -1.36 22.99
CA PRO A 35 4.33 -1.51 23.07
C PRO A 35 3.67 -0.15 23.31
N ASP A 36 2.44 -0.01 22.82
CA ASP A 36 1.56 1.11 23.13
C ASP A 36 0.17 0.59 23.52
N ALA A 37 -0.77 1.52 23.80
CA ALA A 37 -2.13 1.17 24.21
C ALA A 37 -2.90 0.34 23.14
N ALA A 38 -2.53 0.48 21.86
CA ALA A 38 -3.19 -0.22 20.75
C ALA A 38 -2.49 -1.55 20.43
N TRP A 39 -1.18 -1.65 20.70
CA TRP A 39 -0.34 -2.76 20.27
C TRP A 39 0.55 -3.32 21.37
N PRO A 40 0.25 -4.50 21.92
CA PRO A 40 1.20 -5.25 22.71
C PRO A 40 2.38 -5.72 21.82
N ALA A 41 3.55 -5.79 22.40
CA ALA A 41 4.74 -6.32 21.71
C ALA A 41 4.99 -7.78 22.13
N SER A 42 5.77 -8.48 21.30
CA SER A 42 6.27 -9.83 21.55
C SER A 42 7.67 -9.96 20.97
N SER A 43 8.49 -10.78 21.57
CA SER A 43 9.75 -11.17 20.92
C SER A 43 9.48 -12.05 19.69
N PRO A 44 10.40 -12.10 18.71
CA PRO A 44 10.26 -12.99 17.56
C PRO A 44 10.03 -14.45 17.94
N VAL A 45 10.74 -14.96 18.95
CA VAL A 45 10.63 -16.36 19.41
C VAL A 45 9.25 -16.62 20.00
N GLU A 46 8.73 -15.75 20.89
CA GLU A 46 7.40 -15.89 21.47
C GLU A 46 6.29 -15.81 20.44
N ALA A 47 6.54 -15.05 19.35
CA ALA A 47 5.63 -14.94 18.22
C ALA A 47 5.75 -16.10 17.23
N GLY A 48 6.60 -17.11 17.49
CA GLY A 48 6.77 -18.30 16.66
C GLY A 48 7.59 -18.05 15.39
N PHE A 49 8.62 -17.22 15.47
CA PHE A 49 9.62 -17.02 14.42
C PHE A 49 10.97 -17.65 14.80
N ASP A 50 11.72 -18.09 13.78
CA ASP A 50 13.16 -18.16 13.88
C ASP A 50 13.68 -16.70 13.94
N ALA A 51 14.10 -16.28 15.15
CA ALA A 51 14.51 -14.91 15.39
C ALA A 51 15.73 -14.52 14.54
N ARG A 52 16.69 -15.44 14.33
CA ARG A 52 17.87 -15.17 13.50
C ARG A 52 17.50 -14.94 12.05
N ALA A 53 16.62 -15.78 11.50
CA ALA A 53 16.16 -15.66 10.12
C ALA A 53 15.36 -14.37 9.90
N LEU A 54 14.44 -14.02 10.83
CA LEU A 54 13.68 -12.78 10.78
C LEU A 54 14.62 -11.56 10.82
N CYS A 55 15.57 -11.53 11.74
CA CYS A 55 16.51 -10.42 11.88
C CYS A 55 17.38 -10.25 10.64
N ALA A 56 17.93 -11.33 10.11
CA ALA A 56 18.72 -11.28 8.88
C ALA A 56 17.91 -10.77 7.68
N ALA A 57 16.62 -11.12 7.59
CA ALA A 57 15.74 -10.61 6.54
C ALA A 57 15.52 -9.09 6.64
N LEU A 58 15.30 -8.59 7.87
CA LEU A 58 15.13 -7.15 8.12
C LEU A 58 16.42 -6.37 7.83
N GLU A 59 17.56 -6.87 8.32
CA GLU A 59 18.88 -6.27 8.08
C GLU A 59 19.20 -6.21 6.57
N ALA A 60 18.95 -7.29 5.84
CA ALA A 60 19.18 -7.33 4.40
C ALA A 60 18.31 -6.32 3.64
N ALA A 61 17.06 -6.15 4.04
CA ALA A 61 16.16 -5.18 3.43
C ALA A 61 16.56 -3.73 3.77
N VAL A 62 17.00 -3.49 5.02
CA VAL A 62 17.50 -2.19 5.48
C VAL A 62 18.82 -1.82 4.80
N ALA A 63 19.70 -2.78 4.52
CA ALA A 63 20.97 -2.56 3.84
C ALA A 63 20.82 -2.38 2.32
N ALA A 64 19.68 -2.70 1.74
CA ALA A 64 19.45 -2.52 0.31
C ALA A 64 19.51 -1.05 -0.09
N PRO A 65 20.04 -0.71 -1.29
CA PRO A 65 20.16 0.66 -1.79
C PRO A 65 18.82 1.20 -2.30
N VAL A 66 17.79 1.19 -1.44
CA VAL A 66 16.43 1.64 -1.72
C VAL A 66 15.91 2.49 -0.56
N ALA A 67 14.98 3.38 -0.84
CA ALA A 67 14.36 4.23 0.16
C ALA A 67 13.24 3.48 0.92
N LEU A 68 13.59 2.40 1.62
CA LEU A 68 12.68 1.70 2.52
C LEU A 68 12.61 2.46 3.85
N HIS A 69 11.47 3.10 4.12
CA HIS A 69 11.30 4.00 5.28
C HIS A 69 10.81 3.27 6.53
N ALA A 70 9.90 2.31 6.37
CA ALA A 70 9.37 1.56 7.49
C ALA A 70 9.08 0.10 7.12
N VAL A 71 9.31 -0.78 8.08
CA VAL A 71 8.83 -2.16 8.08
C VAL A 71 8.17 -2.40 9.43
N VAL A 72 6.96 -2.98 9.43
CA VAL A 72 6.27 -3.40 10.65
C VAL A 72 5.76 -4.83 10.46
N VAL A 73 6.11 -5.70 11.40
CA VAL A 73 5.67 -7.10 11.42
C VAL A 73 4.78 -7.30 12.64
N GLU A 74 3.54 -7.70 12.39
CA GLU A 74 2.57 -8.06 13.41
C GLU A 74 2.18 -9.54 13.26
N ARG A 75 2.08 -10.25 14.35
CA ARG A 75 1.58 -11.63 14.38
C ARG A 75 0.74 -11.89 15.63
N ARG A 76 -0.39 -12.56 15.43
CA ARG A 76 -1.32 -12.95 16.51
C ARG A 76 -1.74 -11.78 17.42
N GLY A 77 -1.92 -10.58 16.83
CA GLY A 77 -2.29 -9.37 17.54
C GLY A 77 -1.15 -8.68 18.31
N ARG A 78 0.12 -9.02 18.03
CA ARG A 78 1.30 -8.45 18.68
C ARG A 78 2.29 -7.92 17.67
N LEU A 79 2.86 -6.76 17.93
CA LEU A 79 4.01 -6.28 17.16
C LEU A 79 5.23 -7.14 17.49
N VAL A 80 5.91 -7.62 16.44
CA VAL A 80 7.06 -8.53 16.57
C VAL A 80 8.36 -7.82 16.21
N ALA A 81 8.34 -7.00 15.17
CA ALA A 81 9.49 -6.24 14.73
C ALA A 81 9.06 -4.94 14.06
N GLU A 82 9.86 -3.90 14.25
CA GLU A 82 9.70 -2.61 13.57
C GLU A 82 11.06 -2.05 13.18
N SER A 83 11.10 -1.38 12.04
CA SER A 83 12.26 -0.62 11.59
C SER A 83 11.79 0.67 10.94
N TYR A 84 12.43 1.77 11.27
CA TYR A 84 12.13 3.11 10.72
C TYR A 84 13.42 3.80 10.30
N ARG A 85 13.36 4.58 9.21
CA ARG A 85 14.54 5.25 8.64
C ARG A 85 14.19 6.65 8.12
N THR A 86 15.19 7.52 8.16
CA THR A 86 15.13 8.79 7.42
C THR A 86 15.20 8.55 5.92
N GLY A 87 14.43 9.29 5.16
CA GLY A 87 14.43 9.24 3.71
C GLY A 87 13.60 10.36 3.09
N PRO A 88 13.60 10.47 1.75
CA PRO A 88 12.87 11.52 1.05
C PRO A 88 11.36 11.29 1.14
N ASP A 89 10.63 12.28 1.63
CA ASP A 89 9.16 12.32 1.49
C ASP A 89 8.78 13.03 0.19
N ARG A 90 7.91 12.40 -0.58
CA ARG A 90 7.37 12.93 -1.83
C ARG A 90 5.85 12.78 -1.83
N PRO A 91 5.15 13.55 -0.98
CA PRO A 91 3.71 13.47 -0.90
C PRO A 91 3.07 13.84 -2.25
N ILE A 92 1.88 13.30 -2.50
CA ILE A 92 1.07 13.73 -3.64
C ILE A 92 0.69 15.19 -3.42
N ASP A 93 1.01 16.02 -4.42
CA ASP A 93 0.70 17.44 -4.43
C ASP A 93 0.12 17.87 -5.80
N VAL A 94 0.00 19.17 -5.99
CA VAL A 94 -0.47 19.78 -7.24
C VAL A 94 0.38 19.44 -8.48
N LEU A 95 1.58 18.91 -8.30
CA LEU A 95 2.47 18.44 -9.36
C LEU A 95 2.35 16.94 -9.62
N TYR A 96 1.22 16.34 -9.25
CA TYR A 96 0.99 14.90 -9.42
C TYR A 96 1.37 14.41 -10.83
N GLY A 97 2.20 13.38 -10.87
CA GLY A 97 2.73 12.81 -12.11
C GLY A 97 3.94 13.56 -12.70
N LEU A 98 4.25 14.75 -12.22
CA LEU A 98 5.41 15.54 -12.69
C LEU A 98 6.65 15.36 -11.81
N GLY A 99 6.46 14.81 -10.60
CA GLY A 99 7.49 14.68 -9.57
C GLY A 99 7.76 16.01 -8.84
N ASN A 100 8.09 15.91 -7.56
CA ASN A 100 8.52 17.07 -6.78
C ASN A 100 10.05 17.04 -6.63
N PRO A 101 10.80 17.93 -7.28
CA PRO A 101 12.27 17.99 -7.17
C PRO A 101 12.75 18.53 -5.81
N LEU A 102 11.84 19.09 -5.00
CA LEU A 102 12.15 19.71 -3.71
C LEU A 102 11.84 18.77 -2.53
N ALA A 103 11.81 17.46 -2.77
CA ALA A 103 11.62 16.48 -1.70
C ALA A 103 12.69 16.67 -0.61
N ALA A 104 12.24 16.80 0.64
CA ALA A 104 13.12 16.89 1.80
C ALA A 104 13.18 15.53 2.49
N ASP A 105 14.32 15.22 3.10
CA ASP A 105 14.43 14.06 3.98
C ASP A 105 13.59 14.27 5.25
N VAL A 106 12.81 13.28 5.57
CA VAL A 106 11.97 13.21 6.76
C VAL A 106 12.47 12.08 7.66
N VAL A 107 12.52 12.32 8.95
CA VAL A 107 12.73 11.26 9.94
C VAL A 107 11.41 10.50 10.06
N PHE A 108 11.35 9.33 9.44
CA PHE A 108 10.18 8.47 9.58
C PHE A 108 10.31 7.67 10.89
N ASP A 109 9.28 7.74 11.68
CA ASP A 109 9.09 6.97 12.90
C ASP A 109 7.67 6.36 12.93
N ALA A 110 7.28 5.80 14.06
CA ALA A 110 5.94 5.19 14.22
C ALA A 110 4.79 6.21 14.07
N SER A 111 5.06 7.51 14.21
CA SER A 111 4.06 8.60 14.16
C SER A 111 3.98 9.26 12.78
N ALA A 112 4.98 9.08 11.92
CA ALA A 112 5.04 9.75 10.62
C ALA A 112 4.02 9.18 9.64
N LEU A 113 3.29 10.09 8.97
CA LEU A 113 2.39 9.71 7.89
C LEU A 113 3.17 9.42 6.62
N HIS A 114 2.80 8.35 5.93
CA HIS A 114 3.32 7.99 4.61
C HIS A 114 2.21 8.02 3.56
N ASP A 115 2.53 8.46 2.35
CA ASP A 115 1.67 8.25 1.21
C ASP A 115 1.49 6.77 0.96
N VAL A 116 0.31 6.23 1.22
CA VAL A 116 0.05 4.80 1.02
C VAL A 116 -0.29 4.48 -0.43
N ARG A 117 -0.40 5.51 -1.27
CA ARG A 117 -0.68 5.39 -2.70
C ARG A 117 -1.89 4.49 -2.96
N SER A 118 -1.78 3.54 -3.84
CA SER A 118 -2.89 2.69 -4.25
C SER A 118 -3.49 1.78 -3.16
N ILE A 119 -2.93 1.72 -1.95
CA ILE A 119 -3.61 1.11 -0.79
C ILE A 119 -4.91 1.88 -0.48
N SER A 120 -5.02 3.15 -0.87
CA SER A 120 -6.28 3.92 -0.85
C SER A 120 -7.44 3.17 -1.52
N LYS A 121 -7.15 2.46 -2.62
CA LYS A 121 -8.13 1.65 -3.36
C LYS A 121 -8.75 0.55 -2.48
N SER A 122 -7.90 -0.08 -1.66
CA SER A 122 -8.35 -1.13 -0.73
C SER A 122 -9.33 -0.59 0.31
N VAL A 123 -9.08 0.63 0.83
CA VAL A 123 -10.02 1.29 1.76
C VAL A 123 -11.34 1.60 1.06
N VAL A 124 -11.33 2.10 -0.17
CA VAL A 124 -12.54 2.32 -0.97
C VAL A 124 -13.31 1.01 -1.16
N GLY A 125 -12.61 -0.09 -1.47
CA GLY A 125 -13.22 -1.42 -1.59
C GLY A 125 -13.94 -1.87 -0.31
N LEU A 126 -13.37 -1.62 0.86
CA LEU A 126 -14.03 -1.93 2.15
C LEU A 126 -15.29 -1.08 2.38
N LEU A 127 -15.26 0.20 2.00
CA LEU A 127 -16.42 1.09 2.08
C LEU A 127 -17.57 0.65 1.16
N VAL A 128 -17.26 0.14 -0.04
CA VAL A 128 -18.28 -0.46 -0.93
C VAL A 128 -18.98 -1.62 -0.23
N GLY A 129 -18.23 -2.47 0.48
CA GLY A 129 -18.79 -3.56 1.26
C GLY A 129 -19.78 -3.10 2.34
N ASN A 130 -19.45 -2.03 3.03
CA ASN A 130 -20.34 -1.43 4.01
C ASN A 130 -21.60 -0.85 3.36
N ALA A 131 -21.45 -0.17 2.21
CA ALA A 131 -22.59 0.39 1.49
C ALA A 131 -23.54 -0.69 0.94
N VAL A 132 -23.01 -1.84 0.52
CA VAL A 132 -23.82 -3.01 0.13
C VAL A 132 -24.58 -3.57 1.33
N ARG A 133 -23.90 -3.78 2.47
CA ARG A 133 -24.54 -4.23 3.71
C ARG A 133 -25.67 -3.30 4.16
N GLU A 134 -25.47 -1.99 4.01
CA GLU A 134 -26.46 -0.98 4.39
C GLU A 134 -27.59 -0.81 3.35
N GLY A 135 -27.57 -1.58 2.25
CA GLY A 135 -28.54 -1.48 1.17
C GLY A 135 -28.47 -0.17 0.38
N LYS A 136 -27.37 0.58 0.50
CA LYS A 136 -27.11 1.81 -0.25
C LYS A 136 -26.70 1.53 -1.69
N ILE A 137 -25.99 0.41 -1.89
CA ILE A 137 -25.66 -0.14 -3.19
C ILE A 137 -26.46 -1.44 -3.33
N ALA A 138 -27.30 -1.54 -4.36
CA ALA A 138 -28.27 -2.63 -4.51
C ALA A 138 -27.62 -4.00 -4.76
N GLY A 139 -26.42 -4.03 -5.35
CA GLY A 139 -25.68 -5.25 -5.64
C GLY A 139 -24.53 -5.03 -6.61
N LEU A 140 -23.63 -6.01 -6.69
CA LEU A 140 -22.40 -5.91 -7.48
C LEU A 140 -22.62 -6.10 -8.97
N SER A 141 -23.70 -6.77 -9.38
CA SER A 141 -24.08 -6.97 -10.78
C SER A 141 -24.74 -5.74 -11.42
N ALA A 142 -25.03 -4.70 -10.63
CA ALA A 142 -25.61 -3.47 -11.16
C ALA A 142 -24.64 -2.80 -12.14
N PRO A 143 -25.11 -2.34 -13.31
CA PRO A 143 -24.29 -1.56 -14.23
C PRO A 143 -23.78 -0.28 -13.55
N ALA A 144 -22.49 0.00 -13.67
CA ALA A 144 -21.89 1.17 -13.04
C ALA A 144 -22.49 2.48 -13.55
N LEU A 145 -22.82 2.54 -14.85
CA LEU A 145 -23.45 3.71 -15.49
C LEU A 145 -24.86 4.01 -14.99
N ASP A 146 -25.52 3.09 -14.26
CA ASP A 146 -26.83 3.38 -13.65
C ASP A 146 -26.74 4.44 -12.54
N SER A 147 -25.57 4.62 -11.96
CA SER A 147 -25.30 5.67 -10.99
C SER A 147 -25.04 7.06 -11.64
N PHE A 148 -24.97 7.14 -12.97
CA PHE A 148 -24.60 8.33 -13.74
C PHE A 148 -25.57 8.60 -14.89
N PRO A 149 -26.84 8.98 -14.61
CA PRO A 149 -27.85 9.23 -15.67
C PRO A 149 -27.43 10.32 -16.66
N GLU A 150 -26.58 11.26 -16.24
CA GLU A 150 -26.00 12.31 -17.07
C GLU A 150 -25.00 11.79 -18.13
N LEU A 151 -24.57 10.54 -18.02
CA LEU A 151 -23.68 9.86 -18.97
C LEU A 151 -24.42 8.86 -19.86
N ALA A 152 -25.73 9.06 -20.06
CA ALA A 152 -26.57 8.16 -20.89
C ALA A 152 -26.08 8.05 -22.35
N ASP A 153 -25.40 9.09 -22.85
CA ASP A 153 -24.76 9.11 -24.17
C ASP A 153 -23.58 8.17 -24.32
N LEU A 154 -22.98 7.72 -23.20
CA LEU A 154 -21.87 6.74 -23.17
C LEU A 154 -22.35 5.29 -23.06
N ARG A 155 -23.67 5.06 -23.00
CA ARG A 155 -24.22 3.71 -23.03
C ARG A 155 -24.14 3.14 -24.44
N GLY A 156 -23.95 1.84 -24.49
CA GLY A 156 -23.75 1.13 -25.75
C GLY A 156 -22.29 0.66 -25.90
N ASP A 157 -22.01 -0.01 -26.98
CA ASP A 157 -20.69 -0.62 -27.27
C ASP A 157 -20.14 -1.50 -26.12
N GLY A 158 -21.04 -2.04 -25.29
CA GLY A 158 -20.70 -2.89 -24.14
C GLY A 158 -20.34 -2.15 -22.84
N ARG A 159 -20.26 -0.81 -22.82
CA ARG A 159 -19.95 -0.04 -21.60
C ARG A 159 -21.04 -0.13 -20.54
N ASP A 160 -22.27 -0.30 -20.95
CA ASP A 160 -23.45 -0.56 -20.11
C ASP A 160 -23.43 -1.95 -19.44
N LEU A 161 -22.53 -2.84 -19.87
CA LEU A 161 -22.28 -4.14 -19.23
C LEU A 161 -21.21 -4.07 -18.13
N ILE A 162 -20.54 -2.93 -17.96
CA ILE A 162 -19.55 -2.75 -16.89
C ILE A 162 -20.29 -2.65 -15.55
N THR A 163 -20.09 -3.65 -14.68
CA THR A 163 -20.73 -3.71 -13.37
C THR A 163 -19.85 -3.14 -12.26
N ILE A 164 -20.43 -2.94 -11.09
CA ILE A 164 -19.68 -2.56 -9.86
C ILE A 164 -18.62 -3.64 -9.53
N GLU A 165 -18.92 -4.93 -9.74
CA GLU A 165 -17.96 -6.01 -9.55
C GLU A 165 -16.77 -5.90 -10.51
N HIS A 166 -17.00 -5.57 -11.77
CA HIS A 166 -15.91 -5.37 -12.73
C HIS A 166 -14.98 -4.21 -12.35
N LEU A 167 -15.52 -3.15 -11.72
CA LEU A 167 -14.70 -2.06 -11.18
C LEU A 167 -13.88 -2.51 -9.95
N LEU A 168 -14.49 -3.28 -9.04
CA LEU A 168 -13.82 -3.82 -7.85
C LEU A 168 -12.68 -4.77 -8.21
N THR A 169 -12.86 -5.58 -9.24
CA THR A 169 -11.91 -6.61 -9.68
C THR A 169 -10.92 -6.13 -10.72
N MET A 170 -10.95 -4.84 -11.09
CA MET A 170 -10.09 -4.29 -12.16
C MET A 170 -10.27 -5.03 -13.50
N SER A 171 -11.50 -5.38 -13.84
CA SER A 171 -11.86 -6.10 -15.07
C SER A 171 -12.92 -5.37 -15.91
N SER A 172 -12.93 -4.03 -15.85
CA SER A 172 -13.89 -3.21 -16.62
C SER A 172 -13.76 -3.39 -18.13
N GLY A 173 -12.63 -3.83 -18.64
CA GLY A 173 -12.33 -3.96 -20.06
C GLY A 173 -12.02 -2.65 -20.77
N LEU A 174 -12.15 -1.50 -20.11
CA LEU A 174 -11.80 -0.18 -20.68
C LEU A 174 -10.30 -0.11 -20.99
N GLU A 175 -9.95 0.43 -22.14
CA GLU A 175 -8.56 0.72 -22.49
C GLU A 175 -7.96 1.72 -21.48
N TRP A 176 -6.87 1.31 -20.82
CA TRP A 176 -6.24 2.11 -19.79
C TRP A 176 -4.74 1.87 -19.74
N ARG A 177 -3.96 2.94 -19.79
CA ARG A 177 -2.50 2.90 -19.74
C ARG A 177 -1.98 3.62 -18.51
N GLU A 178 -1.49 2.88 -17.54
CA GLU A 178 -1.03 3.42 -16.26
C GLU A 178 0.45 3.09 -16.01
N TRP A 179 0.87 1.83 -16.13
CA TRP A 179 2.20 1.38 -15.72
C TRP A 179 3.29 1.49 -16.79
N ASP A 180 2.91 1.39 -18.05
CA ASP A 180 3.79 1.41 -19.21
C ASP A 180 3.83 2.79 -19.90
N ALA A 181 3.25 3.79 -19.25
CA ALA A 181 3.15 5.15 -19.76
C ALA A 181 4.06 6.10 -18.97
N GLY A 182 4.66 7.06 -19.67
CA GLY A 182 5.41 8.12 -19.02
C GLY A 182 4.51 9.07 -18.19
N PRO A 183 5.08 9.88 -17.30
CA PRO A 183 4.33 10.71 -16.36
C PRO A 183 3.24 11.58 -16.99
N LEU A 184 3.46 12.13 -18.19
CA LEU A 184 2.50 12.97 -18.89
C LEU A 184 1.52 12.19 -19.79
N THR A 185 1.81 10.92 -20.07
CA THR A 185 0.99 10.07 -20.96
C THR A 185 0.19 9.02 -20.21
N SER A 186 0.48 8.82 -18.93
CA SER A 186 -0.29 7.95 -18.05
C SER A 186 -1.73 8.43 -17.93
N ASP A 187 -2.68 7.52 -18.08
CA ASP A 187 -4.09 7.83 -17.93
C ASP A 187 -4.44 8.15 -16.47
N GLU A 188 -3.70 7.63 -15.48
CA GLU A 188 -3.83 8.02 -14.07
C GLU A 188 -3.47 9.50 -13.88
N THR A 189 -2.34 9.95 -14.43
CA THR A 189 -1.97 11.37 -14.38
C THR A 189 -2.98 12.24 -15.10
N ARG A 190 -3.45 11.80 -16.28
CA ARG A 190 -4.49 12.53 -17.04
C ARG A 190 -5.81 12.60 -16.29
N LEU A 191 -6.19 11.53 -15.58
CA LEU A 191 -7.38 11.47 -14.72
C LEU A 191 -7.35 12.56 -13.64
N PHE A 192 -6.19 12.76 -12.98
CA PHE A 192 -6.00 13.81 -11.98
C PHE A 192 -6.38 15.21 -12.52
N TRP A 193 -6.03 15.50 -13.78
CA TRP A 193 -6.26 16.80 -14.40
C TRP A 193 -7.65 16.95 -15.04
N LYS A 194 -8.46 15.88 -15.11
CA LYS A 194 -9.79 15.94 -15.75
C LYS A 194 -10.83 16.60 -14.86
N ARG A 195 -11.65 17.47 -15.49
CA ARG A 195 -12.81 18.07 -14.84
C ARG A 195 -13.86 17.02 -14.53
N ASP A 196 -14.20 16.21 -15.52
CA ASP A 196 -15.13 15.10 -15.44
C ASP A 196 -14.35 13.79 -15.55
N GLN A 197 -14.05 13.21 -14.38
CA GLN A 197 -13.21 12.01 -14.28
C GLN A 197 -13.98 10.76 -14.71
N ILE A 198 -15.28 10.73 -14.45
CA ILE A 198 -16.10 9.56 -14.78
C ILE A 198 -16.36 9.52 -16.28
N ARG A 199 -16.70 10.64 -16.88
CA ARG A 199 -16.80 10.74 -18.35
C ARG A 199 -15.48 10.38 -19.02
N PHE A 200 -14.35 10.89 -18.51
CA PHE A 200 -13.04 10.55 -19.05
C PHE A 200 -12.73 9.05 -19.00
N ALA A 201 -13.18 8.36 -17.95
CA ALA A 201 -13.01 6.90 -17.81
C ALA A 201 -13.87 6.15 -18.84
N PHE A 202 -15.19 6.46 -18.90
CA PHE A 202 -16.14 5.72 -19.72
C PHE A 202 -16.14 6.14 -21.21
N ASP A 203 -15.51 7.26 -21.56
CA ASP A 203 -15.30 7.66 -22.95
C ASP A 203 -14.18 6.87 -23.66
N ARG A 204 -13.50 5.98 -22.93
CA ARG A 204 -12.48 5.07 -23.44
C ARG A 204 -13.13 3.91 -24.20
N PRO A 205 -12.50 3.41 -25.29
CA PRO A 205 -12.96 2.19 -25.94
C PRO A 205 -12.79 0.99 -25.00
N LEU A 206 -13.54 -0.08 -25.28
CA LEU A 206 -13.29 -1.38 -24.68
C LEU A 206 -12.15 -2.07 -25.42
N ALA A 207 -11.10 -2.44 -24.69
CA ALA A 207 -10.02 -3.30 -25.16
C ALA A 207 -10.36 -4.79 -24.98
N HIS A 208 -11.23 -5.08 -24.00
CA HIS A 208 -11.69 -6.43 -23.68
C HIS A 208 -13.17 -6.40 -23.27
N GLU A 209 -13.83 -7.53 -23.37
CA GLU A 209 -15.19 -7.71 -22.82
C GLU A 209 -15.15 -7.50 -21.29
N PRO A 210 -16.09 -6.73 -20.69
CA PRO A 210 -16.15 -6.54 -19.24
C PRO A 210 -16.18 -7.87 -18.50
N GLY A 211 -15.34 -8.00 -17.46
CA GLY A 211 -15.18 -9.20 -16.66
C GLY A 211 -14.21 -10.25 -17.23
N SER A 212 -13.78 -10.15 -18.48
CA SER A 212 -12.98 -11.19 -19.14
C SER A 212 -11.47 -11.14 -18.82
N SER A 213 -10.94 -9.96 -18.52
CA SER A 213 -9.48 -9.76 -18.34
C SER A 213 -9.19 -8.75 -17.24
N PHE A 214 -8.08 -8.98 -16.52
CA PHE A 214 -7.52 -8.00 -15.58
C PHE A 214 -6.87 -6.85 -16.35
N GLY A 215 -7.22 -5.62 -15.99
CA GLY A 215 -6.58 -4.38 -16.44
C GLY A 215 -6.55 -3.36 -15.32
N TYR A 216 -5.37 -3.16 -14.69
CA TYR A 216 -5.24 -2.24 -13.56
C TYR A 216 -5.61 -0.82 -13.98
N ASN A 217 -6.58 -0.23 -13.30
CA ASN A 217 -7.24 0.99 -13.75
C ASN A 217 -7.68 1.86 -12.57
N SER A 218 -6.99 2.98 -12.34
CA SER A 218 -7.29 3.92 -11.26
C SER A 218 -8.66 4.59 -11.41
N SER A 219 -9.20 4.71 -12.63
CA SER A 219 -10.55 5.26 -12.84
C SER A 219 -11.65 4.34 -12.30
N SER A 220 -11.40 3.01 -12.23
CA SER A 220 -12.34 2.08 -11.61
C SER A 220 -12.61 2.44 -10.15
N THR A 221 -11.55 2.71 -9.38
CA THR A 221 -11.70 3.12 -7.98
C THR A 221 -12.30 4.53 -7.85
N THR A 222 -11.93 5.46 -8.73
CA THR A 222 -12.56 6.79 -8.78
C THR A 222 -14.07 6.69 -9.01
N THR A 223 -14.48 5.80 -9.91
CA THR A 223 -15.90 5.55 -10.18
C THR A 223 -16.60 4.92 -8.98
N LEU A 224 -15.99 3.93 -8.32
CA LEU A 224 -16.52 3.34 -7.09
C LEU A 224 -16.70 4.38 -5.98
N ALA A 225 -15.74 5.28 -5.80
CA ALA A 225 -15.83 6.34 -4.82
C ALA A 225 -16.97 7.34 -5.13
N GLU A 226 -17.16 7.69 -6.39
CA GLU A 226 -18.27 8.55 -6.80
C GLU A 226 -19.63 7.85 -6.61
N ILE A 227 -19.72 6.54 -6.90
CA ILE A 227 -20.91 5.73 -6.60
C ILE A 227 -21.21 5.75 -5.10
N LEU A 228 -20.19 5.58 -4.24
CA LEU A 228 -20.34 5.66 -2.78
C LEU A 228 -20.89 7.02 -2.34
N VAL A 229 -20.31 8.11 -2.84
CA VAL A 229 -20.73 9.48 -2.48
C VAL A 229 -22.19 9.70 -2.89
N ARG A 230 -22.58 9.30 -4.10
CA ARG A 230 -23.96 9.43 -4.59
C ARG A 230 -24.95 8.58 -3.79
N ALA A 231 -24.58 7.34 -3.52
CA ALA A 231 -25.45 6.40 -2.81
C ALA A 231 -25.67 6.76 -1.33
N THR A 232 -24.66 7.36 -0.71
CA THR A 232 -24.69 7.68 0.74
C THR A 232 -25.00 9.14 1.04
N GLY A 233 -24.75 10.04 0.10
CA GLY A 233 -24.83 11.50 0.30
C GLY A 233 -23.68 12.06 1.14
N LYS A 234 -22.62 11.28 1.39
CA LYS A 234 -21.50 11.66 2.26
C LYS A 234 -20.18 11.72 1.49
N PRO A 235 -19.29 12.67 1.80
CA PRO A 235 -17.95 12.73 1.23
C PRO A 235 -17.15 11.47 1.55
N LEU A 236 -16.29 11.03 0.61
CA LEU A 236 -15.44 9.85 0.78
C LEU A 236 -14.57 9.88 2.07
N PRO A 237 -13.90 11.00 2.44
CA PRO A 237 -13.13 11.04 3.68
C PRO A 237 -13.99 10.88 4.93
N GLU A 238 -15.23 11.40 4.94
CA GLU A 238 -16.16 11.21 6.05
C GLU A 238 -16.59 9.75 6.21
N LEU A 239 -16.86 9.07 5.07
CA LEU A 239 -17.17 7.65 5.08
C LEU A 239 -16.01 6.83 5.64
N ALA A 240 -14.78 7.11 5.19
CA ALA A 240 -13.59 6.41 5.67
C ALA A 240 -13.35 6.68 7.17
N ALA A 241 -13.47 7.93 7.62
CA ALA A 241 -13.33 8.31 9.02
C ALA A 241 -14.33 7.54 9.89
N THR A 242 -15.61 7.65 9.60
CA THR A 242 -16.67 7.12 10.48
C THR A 242 -16.83 5.61 10.41
N GLN A 243 -16.59 5.00 9.25
CA GLN A 243 -16.84 3.57 9.06
C GLN A 243 -15.60 2.69 9.22
N ILE A 244 -14.39 3.24 9.03
CA ILE A 244 -13.14 2.47 9.09
C ILE A 244 -12.19 3.04 10.15
N PHE A 245 -11.82 4.33 10.06
CA PHE A 245 -10.71 4.86 10.86
C PHE A 245 -11.06 4.99 12.35
N GLU A 246 -12.18 5.62 12.69
CA GLU A 246 -12.65 5.71 14.08
C GLU A 246 -12.82 4.33 14.74
N PRO A 247 -13.49 3.34 14.11
CA PRO A 247 -13.60 1.99 14.66
C PRO A 247 -12.25 1.30 14.92
N LEU A 248 -11.21 1.63 14.13
CA LEU A 248 -9.86 1.10 14.30
C LEU A 248 -8.98 1.95 15.23
N GLY A 249 -9.47 3.07 15.74
CA GLY A 249 -8.69 4.01 16.52
C GLY A 249 -7.55 4.64 15.69
N ILE A 250 -7.80 4.91 14.40
CA ILE A 250 -6.92 5.67 13.51
C ILE A 250 -7.32 7.14 13.62
N GLU A 251 -6.57 7.90 14.40
CA GLU A 251 -6.89 9.29 14.73
C GLU A 251 -6.22 10.30 13.80
N THR A 252 -5.08 9.92 13.24
CA THR A 252 -4.27 10.80 12.37
C THR A 252 -4.17 10.21 10.98
N TRP A 253 -4.71 10.92 10.01
CA TRP A 253 -4.68 10.57 8.61
C TRP A 253 -4.88 11.83 7.75
N GLU A 254 -4.46 11.74 6.51
CA GLU A 254 -4.67 12.77 5.50
C GLU A 254 -5.18 12.12 4.22
N TRP A 255 -5.95 12.86 3.43
CA TRP A 255 -6.37 12.42 2.10
C TRP A 255 -6.11 13.55 1.10
N ALA A 256 -5.10 13.39 0.26
CA ALA A 256 -4.75 14.36 -0.77
C ALA A 256 -5.89 14.51 -1.78
N THR A 257 -6.06 15.74 -2.25
CA THR A 257 -7.09 16.10 -3.23
C THR A 257 -6.47 16.50 -4.58
N ASP A 258 -7.28 16.49 -5.61
CA ASP A 258 -6.91 17.13 -6.87
C ASP A 258 -7.11 18.66 -6.77
N PHE A 259 -6.80 19.37 -7.86
CA PHE A 259 -6.92 20.84 -7.94
C PHE A 259 -8.37 21.36 -7.85
N ARG A 260 -9.35 20.50 -7.64
CA ARG A 260 -10.78 20.79 -7.41
C ARG A 260 -11.27 20.35 -6.06
N ASP A 261 -10.35 20.10 -5.13
CA ASP A 261 -10.61 19.62 -3.77
C ASP A 261 -11.33 18.26 -3.72
N ARG A 262 -11.28 17.45 -4.81
CA ARG A 262 -11.83 16.10 -4.81
C ARG A 262 -10.79 15.13 -4.25
N PRO A 263 -11.15 14.30 -3.25
CA PRO A 263 -10.24 13.30 -2.71
C PRO A 263 -9.75 12.34 -3.80
N LEU A 264 -8.45 12.10 -3.85
CA LEU A 264 -7.84 11.14 -4.77
C LEU A 264 -8.12 9.72 -4.27
N ALA A 265 -9.29 9.19 -4.61
CA ALA A 265 -9.77 7.90 -4.14
C ALA A 265 -8.81 6.74 -4.43
N PHE A 266 -8.06 6.83 -5.54
CA PHE A 266 -7.15 5.79 -6.00
C PHE A 266 -5.73 5.84 -5.40
N ALA A 267 -5.33 6.96 -4.72
CA ALA A 267 -3.93 7.14 -4.32
C ALA A 267 -3.68 8.11 -3.14
N GLY A 268 -4.64 8.95 -2.75
CA GLY A 268 -4.39 10.15 -1.93
C GLY A 268 -4.28 9.93 -0.42
N LEU A 269 -4.51 8.73 0.08
CA LEU A 269 -4.51 8.48 1.52
C LEU A 269 -3.08 8.48 2.08
N ARG A 270 -2.92 9.07 3.29
CA ARG A 270 -1.70 9.02 4.10
C ARG A 270 -2.04 8.42 5.46
N LEU A 271 -1.29 7.41 5.88
CA LEU A 271 -1.45 6.71 7.15
C LEU A 271 -0.09 6.43 7.80
N ARG A 272 -0.10 6.25 9.11
CA ARG A 272 1.07 5.74 9.83
C ARG A 272 1.26 4.24 9.58
N PRO A 273 2.49 3.71 9.59
CA PRO A 273 2.72 2.28 9.38
C PRO A 273 1.95 1.37 10.36
N ARG A 274 1.86 1.74 11.63
CA ARG A 274 1.08 1.00 12.63
C ARG A 274 -0.43 1.02 12.36
N ASP A 275 -0.95 2.08 11.73
CA ASP A 275 -2.37 2.16 11.34
C ASP A 275 -2.66 1.26 10.13
N LEU A 276 -1.69 1.08 9.22
CA LEU A 276 -1.79 0.08 8.16
C LEU A 276 -1.84 -1.36 8.72
N VAL A 277 -1.14 -1.63 9.83
CA VAL A 277 -1.24 -2.93 10.53
C VAL A 277 -2.66 -3.16 11.04
N LYS A 278 -3.35 -2.12 11.54
CA LYS A 278 -4.76 -2.22 11.96
C LYS A 278 -5.68 -2.65 10.82
N LEU A 279 -5.44 -2.14 9.59
CA LEU A 279 -6.16 -2.61 8.40
C LEU A 279 -5.87 -4.08 8.10
N GLY A 280 -4.62 -4.53 8.19
CA GLY A 280 -4.26 -5.92 8.05
C GLY A 280 -4.95 -6.80 9.10
N ARG A 281 -4.91 -6.40 10.36
CA ARG A 281 -5.56 -7.11 11.47
C ARG A 281 -7.08 -7.19 11.32
N LEU A 282 -7.71 -6.12 10.85
CA LEU A 282 -9.13 -6.11 10.50
C LEU A 282 -9.48 -7.25 9.52
N LEU A 283 -8.66 -7.44 8.49
CA LEU A 283 -8.88 -8.49 7.49
C LEU A 283 -8.66 -9.89 8.08
N LEU A 284 -7.57 -10.08 8.85
CA LEU A 284 -7.28 -11.35 9.51
C LEU A 284 -8.41 -11.79 10.45
N GLN A 285 -9.12 -10.82 11.03
CA GLN A 285 -10.25 -11.07 11.93
C GLN A 285 -11.62 -11.07 11.21
N GLY A 286 -11.65 -11.25 9.90
CA GLY A 286 -12.91 -11.31 9.14
C GLY A 286 -13.73 -10.03 9.27
N GLY A 287 -13.07 -8.88 9.25
CA GLY A 287 -13.71 -7.56 9.34
C GLY A 287 -14.10 -7.12 10.75
N ARG A 288 -13.68 -7.85 11.78
CA ARG A 288 -13.85 -7.45 13.20
C ARG A 288 -12.62 -6.71 13.70
N PHE A 289 -12.84 -5.74 14.59
CA PHE A 289 -11.77 -5.11 15.34
C PHE A 289 -12.26 -4.88 16.78
N GLY A 290 -11.61 -5.53 17.74
CA GLY A 290 -12.17 -5.69 19.08
C GLY A 290 -13.53 -6.41 19.01
N ASP A 291 -14.54 -5.86 19.69
CA ASP A 291 -15.90 -6.42 19.70
C ASP A 291 -16.78 -5.95 18.52
N ARG A 292 -16.26 -5.09 17.67
CA ARG A 292 -17.04 -4.45 16.61
C ARG A 292 -16.85 -5.13 15.25
N GLN A 293 -17.95 -5.45 14.55
CA GLN A 293 -17.92 -5.79 13.12
C GLN A 293 -17.86 -4.50 12.30
N VAL A 294 -16.68 -4.17 11.78
CA VAL A 294 -16.40 -2.94 11.03
C VAL A 294 -16.76 -3.12 9.55
N VAL A 295 -16.39 -4.27 8.99
CA VAL A 295 -16.70 -4.67 7.60
C VAL A 295 -17.35 -6.04 7.63
N PRO A 296 -18.37 -6.34 6.79
CA PRO A 296 -19.00 -7.66 6.77
C PRO A 296 -17.98 -8.80 6.55
N ALA A 297 -18.12 -9.91 7.29
CA ALA A 297 -17.18 -11.03 7.20
C ALA A 297 -17.16 -11.65 5.79
N GLU A 298 -18.34 -11.81 5.19
CA GLU A 298 -18.50 -12.28 3.81
C GLU A 298 -17.86 -11.36 2.79
N TRP A 299 -17.87 -10.03 3.05
CA TRP A 299 -17.19 -9.06 2.18
C TRP A 299 -15.68 -9.19 2.26
N VAL A 300 -15.12 -9.35 3.48
CA VAL A 300 -13.68 -9.59 3.65
C VAL A 300 -13.28 -10.87 2.96
N ALA A 301 -14.03 -11.95 3.14
CA ALA A 301 -13.75 -13.23 2.48
C ALA A 301 -13.80 -13.11 0.95
N ALA A 302 -14.76 -12.36 0.40
CA ALA A 302 -14.85 -12.09 -1.03
C ALA A 302 -13.69 -11.20 -1.49
N SER A 303 -13.31 -10.17 -0.72
CA SER A 303 -12.23 -9.24 -1.07
C SER A 303 -10.87 -9.93 -1.16
N LEU A 304 -10.62 -10.91 -0.31
CA LEU A 304 -9.34 -11.63 -0.24
C LEU A 304 -9.29 -12.87 -1.17
N ARG A 305 -10.37 -13.18 -1.87
CA ARG A 305 -10.41 -14.26 -2.86
C ARG A 305 -10.08 -13.70 -4.25
N PRO A 306 -9.27 -14.40 -5.07
CA PRO A 306 -9.07 -14.00 -6.46
C PRO A 306 -10.35 -14.17 -7.28
N HIS A 307 -10.75 -13.13 -7.99
CA HIS A 307 -11.87 -13.12 -8.95
C HIS A 307 -11.38 -13.12 -10.39
N VAL A 308 -10.20 -12.57 -10.64
CA VAL A 308 -9.57 -12.50 -11.94
C VAL A 308 -8.09 -12.82 -11.83
N SER A 309 -7.53 -13.48 -12.86
CA SER A 309 -6.10 -13.77 -12.93
C SER A 309 -5.30 -12.53 -13.31
N THR A 310 -4.18 -12.31 -12.63
CA THR A 310 -3.23 -11.24 -12.96
C THR A 310 -2.00 -11.73 -13.73
N ALA A 311 -1.97 -12.99 -14.16
CA ALA A 311 -0.81 -13.60 -14.80
C ALA A 311 -0.29 -12.83 -16.03
N ALA A 312 -1.20 -12.28 -16.84
CA ALA A 312 -0.82 -11.49 -18.01
C ALA A 312 -0.08 -10.19 -17.67
N ALA A 313 -0.32 -9.61 -16.48
CA ALA A 313 0.30 -8.36 -16.04
C ALA A 313 1.74 -8.53 -15.54
N PHE A 314 2.15 -9.76 -15.16
CA PHE A 314 3.47 -10.03 -14.57
C PHE A 314 4.37 -10.89 -15.47
N GLY A 315 3.91 -11.21 -16.67
CA GLY A 315 4.68 -11.99 -17.66
C GLY A 315 4.74 -13.50 -17.37
N PRO A 316 5.47 -14.25 -18.21
CA PRO A 316 5.45 -15.71 -18.17
C PRO A 316 6.26 -16.32 -17.00
N ASP A 317 7.22 -15.59 -16.44
CA ASP A 317 8.11 -16.07 -15.36
C ASP A 317 8.17 -15.02 -14.22
N PRO A 318 7.05 -14.83 -13.50
CA PRO A 318 6.99 -13.86 -12.41
C PRO A 318 7.75 -14.38 -11.18
N PRO A 319 8.36 -13.49 -10.37
CA PRO A 319 8.98 -13.90 -9.11
C PRO A 319 7.96 -14.58 -8.18
N PRO A 320 8.41 -15.47 -7.27
CA PRO A 320 7.50 -16.25 -6.39
C PRO A 320 6.51 -15.40 -5.58
N PHE A 321 6.89 -14.19 -5.25
CA PHE A 321 6.06 -13.24 -4.49
C PHE A 321 5.16 -12.35 -5.37
N ALA A 322 5.15 -12.54 -6.69
CA ALA A 322 4.26 -11.78 -7.57
C ALA A 322 2.80 -12.20 -7.36
N PRO A 323 1.85 -11.26 -7.45
CA PRO A 323 0.44 -11.58 -7.42
C PRO A 323 0.04 -12.49 -8.58
N ARG A 324 -0.91 -13.38 -8.31
CA ARG A 324 -1.49 -14.31 -9.31
C ARG A 324 -2.96 -14.06 -9.57
N GLY A 325 -3.59 -13.24 -8.71
CA GLY A 325 -4.99 -12.87 -8.81
C GLY A 325 -5.30 -11.52 -8.16
N TYR A 326 -6.52 -11.05 -8.40
CA TYR A 326 -7.04 -9.82 -7.83
C TYR A 326 -8.46 -10.04 -7.29
N GLY A 327 -8.70 -9.61 -6.07
CA GLY A 327 -9.99 -9.62 -5.41
C GLY A 327 -10.69 -8.26 -5.50
N TYR A 328 -11.47 -7.90 -4.49
CA TYR A 328 -12.11 -6.59 -4.44
C TYR A 328 -11.12 -5.54 -3.91
N GLN A 329 -10.30 -4.98 -4.82
CA GLN A 329 -9.24 -4.00 -4.56
C GLN A 329 -8.08 -4.56 -3.70
N TRP A 330 -7.85 -5.89 -3.76
CA TRP A 330 -6.76 -6.58 -3.09
C TRP A 330 -6.05 -7.52 -4.05
N TRP A 331 -4.72 -7.49 -4.04
CA TRP A 331 -3.87 -8.45 -4.73
C TRP A 331 -3.84 -9.77 -3.98
N ASN A 332 -3.73 -10.88 -4.72
CA ASN A 332 -3.69 -12.23 -4.14
C ASN A 332 -2.53 -13.04 -4.72
N GLY A 333 -1.95 -13.90 -3.90
CA GLY A 333 -0.90 -14.81 -4.32
C GLY A 333 -0.67 -15.94 -3.32
N THR A 334 0.34 -16.74 -3.58
CA THR A 334 0.80 -17.80 -2.66
C THR A 334 2.30 -17.69 -2.48
N LEU A 335 2.80 -18.24 -1.37
CA LEU A 335 4.22 -18.41 -1.08
C LEU A 335 4.48 -19.81 -0.53
N PRO A 336 5.63 -20.42 -0.87
CA PRO A 336 6.02 -21.67 -0.25
C PRO A 336 6.33 -21.46 1.24
N TRP A 337 5.76 -22.33 2.07
CA TRP A 337 6.02 -22.36 3.50
C TRP A 337 5.98 -23.80 4.01
N ARG A 338 7.09 -24.30 4.55
CA ARG A 338 7.21 -25.63 5.17
C ARG A 338 6.66 -26.78 4.30
N GLY A 339 7.01 -26.77 3.02
CA GLY A 339 6.63 -27.82 2.05
C GLY A 339 5.21 -27.72 1.50
N ARG A 340 4.50 -26.64 1.76
CA ARG A 340 3.17 -26.33 1.20
C ARG A 340 3.09 -24.86 0.78
N GLU A 341 2.03 -24.49 0.09
CA GLU A 341 1.73 -23.10 -0.26
C GLU A 341 0.84 -22.47 0.81
N VAL A 342 1.14 -21.22 1.18
CA VAL A 342 0.24 -20.38 1.99
C VAL A 342 -0.26 -19.21 1.16
N ALA A 343 -1.57 -18.96 1.24
CA ALA A 343 -2.19 -17.84 0.54
C ALA A 343 -1.93 -16.54 1.27
N TRP A 344 -1.72 -15.48 0.49
CA TRP A 344 -1.62 -14.12 0.98
C TRP A 344 -2.49 -13.18 0.15
N SER A 345 -2.94 -12.09 0.79
CA SER A 345 -3.55 -10.97 0.10
C SER A 345 -2.85 -9.67 0.51
N ALA A 346 -2.89 -8.66 -0.36
CA ALA A 346 -2.21 -7.41 -0.05
C ALA A 346 -2.82 -6.19 -0.73
N GLY A 347 -2.75 -5.05 -0.03
CA GLY A 347 -2.83 -3.74 -0.63
C GLY A 347 -1.45 -3.32 -1.12
N PHE A 348 -1.34 -2.95 -2.40
CA PHE A 348 -0.11 -2.46 -3.00
C PHE A 348 -0.23 -0.97 -3.34
N GLY A 349 0.77 -0.19 -2.94
CA GLY A 349 0.98 1.18 -3.37
C GLY A 349 2.31 1.34 -4.10
N ASN A 350 2.33 2.23 -5.08
CA ASN A 350 3.55 2.59 -5.81
C ASN A 350 4.65 3.02 -4.83
N GLY A 351 5.90 2.67 -5.14
CA GLY A 351 7.06 3.02 -4.33
C GLY A 351 7.34 2.07 -3.18
N GLY A 352 6.72 0.87 -3.13
CA GLY A 352 7.00 -0.14 -2.11
C GLY A 352 6.06 -0.10 -0.89
N GLN A 353 4.93 0.62 -0.98
CA GLN A 353 3.90 0.61 0.05
C GLN A 353 3.18 -0.74 0.03
N ARG A 354 3.14 -1.47 1.14
CA ARG A 354 2.49 -2.79 1.23
C ARG A 354 1.77 -2.98 2.55
N VAL A 355 0.62 -3.65 2.46
CA VAL A 355 -0.04 -4.29 3.60
C VAL A 355 -0.30 -5.73 3.17
N TYR A 356 0.58 -6.64 3.55
CA TYR A 356 0.38 -8.07 3.34
C TYR A 356 -0.37 -8.68 4.50
N VAL A 357 -1.29 -9.59 4.21
CA VAL A 357 -1.95 -10.45 5.19
C VAL A 357 -1.82 -11.91 4.79
N VAL A 358 -1.45 -12.76 5.73
CA VAL A 358 -1.34 -14.21 5.56
C VAL A 358 -2.24 -14.87 6.61
N PRO A 359 -3.52 -15.13 6.29
CA PRO A 359 -4.51 -15.59 7.27
C PRO A 359 -4.11 -16.88 8.02
N GLU A 360 -3.52 -17.82 7.29
CA GLU A 360 -3.11 -19.11 7.87
C GLU A 360 -1.98 -18.98 8.90
N LEU A 361 -1.17 -17.91 8.81
CA LEU A 361 -0.09 -17.64 9.75
C LEU A 361 -0.46 -16.58 10.80
N ASP A 362 -1.66 -16.02 10.72
CA ASP A 362 -2.12 -14.88 11.52
C ASP A 362 -1.07 -13.77 11.52
N LEU A 363 -0.63 -13.39 10.31
CA LEU A 363 0.52 -12.51 10.06
C LEU A 363 0.12 -11.31 9.21
N THR A 364 0.52 -10.11 9.66
CA THR A 364 0.51 -8.86 8.88
C THR A 364 1.94 -8.35 8.70
N VAL A 365 2.30 -7.98 7.46
CA VAL A 365 3.56 -7.30 7.17
C VAL A 365 3.27 -6.00 6.43
N VAL A 366 3.77 -4.90 6.98
CA VAL A 366 3.63 -3.56 6.40
C VAL A 366 4.99 -3.05 5.97
N THR A 367 5.07 -2.46 4.77
CA THR A 367 6.21 -1.67 4.35
C THR A 367 5.76 -0.29 3.87
N ALA A 368 6.56 0.72 4.16
CA ALA A 368 6.44 2.06 3.60
C ALA A 368 7.79 2.49 3.04
N ALA A 369 7.79 3.11 1.87
CA ALA A 369 9.02 3.46 1.16
C ALA A 369 8.82 4.67 0.22
N GLY A 370 9.91 5.24 -0.31
CA GLY A 370 9.91 6.48 -1.08
C GLY A 370 10.34 6.36 -2.55
N ASP A 371 10.62 5.15 -3.05
CA ASP A 371 11.11 4.94 -4.42
C ASP A 371 9.95 4.81 -5.42
N TYR A 372 9.17 5.88 -5.54
CA TYR A 372 8.01 5.91 -6.42
C TYR A 372 8.40 5.74 -7.89
N GLY A 373 7.77 4.78 -8.57
CA GLY A 373 8.03 4.45 -9.97
C GLY A 373 9.18 3.47 -10.20
N GLU A 374 9.96 3.15 -9.16
CA GLU A 374 11.12 2.28 -9.28
C GLU A 374 10.75 0.80 -9.07
N MET A 375 11.31 -0.07 -9.92
CA MET A 375 11.01 -1.50 -9.84
C MET A 375 11.81 -2.23 -8.75
N GLU A 376 13.02 -1.74 -8.40
CA GLU A 376 13.88 -2.44 -7.46
C GLU A 376 13.29 -2.46 -6.05
N ILE A 377 12.64 -1.39 -5.60
CA ILE A 377 11.96 -1.40 -4.29
C ILE A 377 10.89 -2.51 -4.22
N ASN A 378 10.18 -2.77 -5.32
CA ASN A 378 9.17 -3.84 -5.37
C ASN A 378 9.80 -5.23 -5.20
N ARG A 379 11.02 -5.43 -5.76
CA ARG A 379 11.77 -6.68 -5.58
C ARG A 379 12.30 -6.82 -4.16
N VAL A 380 12.81 -5.74 -3.56
CA VAL A 380 13.31 -5.74 -2.18
C VAL A 380 12.18 -6.08 -1.21
N VAL A 381 11.05 -5.38 -1.27
CA VAL A 381 9.92 -5.64 -0.36
C VAL A 381 9.28 -7.01 -0.58
N GLY A 382 9.27 -7.51 -1.82
CA GLY A 382 8.78 -8.86 -2.13
C GLY A 382 9.68 -9.95 -1.55
N ARG A 383 11.01 -9.82 -1.68
CA ARG A 383 11.99 -10.72 -1.06
C ARG A 383 11.91 -10.66 0.47
N LEU A 384 11.79 -9.47 1.04
CA LEU A 384 11.61 -9.30 2.48
C LEU A 384 10.36 -10.03 2.97
N PHE A 385 9.22 -9.83 2.32
CA PHE A 385 7.98 -10.51 2.68
C PHE A 385 8.13 -12.04 2.62
N ALA A 386 8.69 -12.57 1.54
CA ALA A 386 8.94 -14.01 1.41
C ALA A 386 9.87 -14.55 2.51
N ALA A 387 10.92 -13.81 2.87
CA ALA A 387 11.84 -14.19 3.94
C ALA A 387 11.18 -14.14 5.33
N ILE A 388 10.31 -13.15 5.60
CA ILE A 388 9.52 -13.08 6.85
C ILE A 388 8.58 -14.29 6.95
N VAL A 389 7.86 -14.64 5.87
CA VAL A 389 7.00 -15.83 5.85
C VAL A 389 7.82 -17.09 6.10
N ALA A 390 8.98 -17.24 5.45
CA ALA A 390 9.86 -18.41 5.65
C ALA A 390 10.41 -18.51 7.07
N ALA A 391 10.58 -17.38 7.79
CA ALA A 391 11.05 -17.34 9.18
C ALA A 391 9.97 -17.79 10.19
N VAL A 392 8.72 -17.94 9.80
CA VAL A 392 7.66 -18.47 10.68
C VAL A 392 7.84 -19.97 10.89
N VAL A 393 7.98 -20.39 12.15
CA VAL A 393 8.27 -21.80 12.50
C VAL A 393 7.10 -22.53 13.19
N GLU A 394 6.09 -21.80 13.71
CA GLU A 394 4.91 -22.36 14.38
C GLU A 394 3.60 -21.70 13.92
#